data_6f8e2fa456ddc07ba9dee6bcf8295889
#
_entry.id   6f8e2fa456ddc07ba9dee6bcf8295889
#
_cell.length_a   1.000
_cell.length_b   1.000
_cell.length_c   1.000
_cell.angle_alpha   90.00
_cell.angle_beta   90.00
_cell.angle_gamma   90.00
#
_symmetry.space_group_name_H-M   'P 1'
#
loop_
_entity.id
_entity.type
_entity.pdbx_description
1 polymer ?
#
loop_
_entity_poly.entity_id
_entity_poly.type
_entity_poly.pdbx_seq_one_letter_code
_entity_poly.pdbx_strand_id
1 'polypeptide(L)'
;MSLKVQQVPIEYVNQIWKHVAHFIESALEYSSGDYNAEEVRVMVTQGSWHLIVATDDENTIQGALVVSYFNRPSERVGFVVAIGGKLVSNRSTWAQFEDILRSNGATYLEGAGRESIVKLWSRYGMRQKYIITGKSLCL
;
A
#
# COMPACT_ATOMS: atom_id res chain seq x y z
N MET A 1 11.96 9.76 16.51
CA MET A 1 12.44 8.70 15.63
C MET A 1 11.95 8.95 14.20
N SER A 2 12.87 8.99 13.24
CA SER A 2 12.48 9.17 11.85
C SER A 2 12.40 7.82 11.15
N LEU A 3 11.45 7.71 10.24
CA LEU A 3 11.29 6.52 9.42
C LEU A 3 11.69 6.85 7.98
N LYS A 4 12.40 5.94 7.36
CA LYS A 4 12.75 6.01 5.95
C LYS A 4 11.77 5.12 5.17
N VAL A 5 11.12 5.69 4.17
CA VAL A 5 10.16 4.98 3.32
C VAL A 5 10.84 4.70 1.99
N GLN A 6 10.82 3.45 1.54
CA GLN A 6 11.48 3.08 0.30
C GLN A 6 10.78 1.90 -0.37
N GLN A 7 10.82 1.90 -1.68
CA GLN A 7 10.35 0.79 -2.48
C GLN A 7 11.36 -0.35 -2.43
N VAL A 8 10.87 -1.56 -2.27
CA VAL A 8 11.72 -2.76 -2.25
C VAL A 8 11.94 -3.23 -3.69
N PRO A 9 13.19 -3.34 -4.14
CA PRO A 9 13.45 -3.93 -5.47
C PRO A 9 12.88 -5.35 -5.55
N ILE A 10 12.38 -5.71 -6.72
CA ILE A 10 11.72 -7.00 -6.95
C ILE A 10 12.57 -8.18 -6.49
N GLU A 11 13.87 -8.14 -6.77
CA GLU A 11 14.79 -9.23 -6.45
C GLU A 11 14.96 -9.47 -4.95
N TYR A 12 14.56 -8.51 -4.10
CA TYR A 12 14.67 -8.64 -2.64
C TYR A 12 13.35 -8.97 -1.96
N VAL A 13 12.22 -8.99 -2.68
CA VAL A 13 10.91 -9.19 -2.09
C VAL A 13 10.81 -10.51 -1.33
N ASN A 14 11.21 -11.61 -1.97
CA ASN A 14 11.13 -12.92 -1.32
C ASN A 14 12.01 -13.01 -0.07
N GLN A 15 13.14 -12.33 -0.09
CA GLN A 15 14.09 -12.30 1.00
C GLN A 15 13.55 -11.61 2.25
N ILE A 16 12.77 -10.54 2.06
CA ILE A 16 12.25 -9.77 3.18
C ILE A 16 10.79 -10.08 3.51
N TRP A 17 10.12 -10.91 2.71
CA TRP A 17 8.69 -11.17 2.88
C TRP A 17 8.32 -11.61 4.30
N LYS A 18 9.14 -12.45 4.91
CA LYS A 18 8.90 -12.91 6.29
C LYS A 18 8.85 -11.76 7.30
N HIS A 19 9.47 -10.62 7.00
CA HIS A 19 9.49 -9.46 7.88
C HIS A 19 8.31 -8.51 7.63
N VAL A 20 7.59 -8.67 6.52
CA VAL A 20 6.46 -7.80 6.18
C VAL A 20 5.12 -8.52 6.19
N ALA A 21 5.14 -9.84 6.09
CA ALA A 21 3.92 -10.65 5.95
C ALA A 21 2.87 -10.32 7.00
N HIS A 22 3.25 -10.16 8.25
CA HIS A 22 2.31 -9.88 9.33
C HIS A 22 1.61 -8.52 9.17
N PHE A 23 2.31 -7.51 8.61
CA PHE A 23 1.68 -6.22 8.33
C PHE A 23 0.62 -6.34 7.24
N ILE A 24 0.93 -7.12 6.20
CA ILE A 24 0.03 -7.32 5.07
C ILE A 24 -1.17 -8.19 5.49
N GLU A 25 -0.93 -9.28 6.20
CA GLU A 25 -1.99 -10.15 6.72
C GLU A 25 -2.96 -9.37 7.60
N SER A 26 -2.42 -8.58 8.52
CA SER A 26 -3.21 -7.75 9.42
C SER A 26 -4.07 -6.74 8.67
N ALA A 27 -3.50 -6.10 7.65
CA ALA A 27 -4.23 -5.15 6.81
C ALA A 27 -5.37 -5.83 6.04
N LEU A 28 -5.12 -7.02 5.53
CA LEU A 28 -6.11 -7.75 4.73
C LEU A 28 -7.26 -8.31 5.56
N GLU A 29 -7.09 -8.46 6.87
CA GLU A 29 -8.21 -8.83 7.77
C GLU A 29 -9.37 -7.84 7.71
N TYR A 30 -9.09 -6.59 7.37
CA TYR A 30 -10.09 -5.52 7.28
C TYR A 30 -10.55 -5.27 5.85
N SER A 31 -10.08 -6.06 4.90
CA SER A 31 -10.54 -5.97 3.52
C SER A 31 -11.85 -6.73 3.35
N SER A 32 -12.49 -6.57 2.21
CA SER A 32 -13.70 -7.31 1.87
C SER A 32 -13.42 -8.70 1.26
N GLY A 33 -12.21 -9.22 1.47
CA GLY A 33 -11.85 -10.55 0.98
C GLY A 33 -11.35 -10.58 -0.45
N ASP A 34 -10.91 -9.43 -0.96
CA ASP A 34 -10.42 -9.32 -2.35
C ASP A 34 -9.15 -10.14 -2.57
N TYR A 35 -8.26 -10.17 -1.57
CA TYR A 35 -6.96 -10.84 -1.68
C TYR A 35 -6.58 -11.47 -0.35
N ASN A 36 -5.82 -12.57 -0.42
CA ASN A 36 -5.07 -13.08 0.74
C ASN A 36 -3.60 -12.69 0.60
N ALA A 37 -2.82 -12.87 1.66
CA ALA A 37 -1.42 -12.43 1.69
C ALA A 37 -0.55 -13.15 0.65
N GLU A 38 -0.84 -14.41 0.36
CA GLU A 38 -0.09 -15.17 -0.61
C GLU A 38 -0.35 -14.69 -2.04
N GLU A 39 -1.60 -14.32 -2.33
CA GLU A 39 -1.95 -13.72 -3.62
C GLU A 39 -1.23 -12.37 -3.80
N VAL A 40 -1.20 -11.57 -2.75
CA VAL A 40 -0.47 -10.29 -2.76
C VAL A 40 1.02 -10.53 -3.02
N ARG A 41 1.60 -11.52 -2.35
CA ARG A 41 3.02 -11.87 -2.55
C ARG A 41 3.31 -12.23 -4.00
N VAL A 42 2.46 -13.05 -4.62
CA VAL A 42 2.61 -13.42 -6.03
C VAL A 42 2.63 -12.19 -6.93
N MET A 43 1.68 -11.27 -6.72
CA MET A 43 1.60 -10.05 -7.54
C MET A 43 2.83 -9.16 -7.37
N VAL A 44 3.37 -9.08 -6.17
CA VAL A 44 4.57 -8.29 -5.89
C VAL A 44 5.81 -8.94 -6.49
N THR A 45 5.95 -10.26 -6.36
CA THR A 45 7.11 -10.98 -6.91
C THR A 45 7.13 -11.02 -8.43
N GLN A 46 5.96 -10.90 -9.06
CA GLN A 46 5.85 -10.76 -10.51
C GLN A 46 6.18 -9.34 -11.01
N GLY A 47 6.27 -8.38 -10.08
CA GLY A 47 6.49 -6.99 -10.44
C GLY A 47 5.24 -6.21 -10.82
N SER A 48 4.06 -6.85 -10.79
CA SER A 48 2.78 -6.19 -11.11
C SER A 48 2.41 -5.16 -10.04
N TRP A 49 2.70 -5.46 -8.78
CA TRP A 49 2.50 -4.55 -7.65
C TRP A 49 3.83 -4.29 -6.98
N HIS A 50 3.95 -3.16 -6.28
CA HIS A 50 5.19 -2.77 -5.62
C HIS A 50 5.04 -2.82 -4.10
N LEU A 51 6.09 -3.33 -3.44
CA LEU A 51 6.17 -3.35 -1.99
C LEU A 51 6.97 -2.13 -1.53
N ILE A 52 6.41 -1.40 -0.58
CA ILE A 52 7.02 -0.22 0.02
C ILE A 52 7.11 -0.48 1.52
N VAL A 53 8.25 -0.19 2.11
CA VAL A 53 8.47 -0.41 3.55
C VAL A 53 8.94 0.88 4.23
N ALA A 54 8.63 0.97 5.51
CA ALA A 54 9.16 2.02 6.38
C ALA A 54 10.12 1.37 7.37
N THR A 55 11.35 1.87 7.42
CA THR A 55 12.38 1.35 8.31
C THR A 55 12.84 2.43 9.29
N ASP A 56 13.24 2.02 10.49
CA ASP A 56 13.80 2.91 11.49
C ASP A 56 15.32 3.06 11.31
N ASP A 57 15.95 3.76 12.23
CA ASP A 57 17.40 4.02 12.17
C ASP A 57 18.24 2.75 12.32
N GLU A 58 17.66 1.67 12.82
CA GLU A 58 18.33 0.37 12.97
C GLU A 58 17.99 -0.59 11.81
N ASN A 59 17.37 -0.08 10.77
CA ASN A 59 16.92 -0.85 9.59
C ASN A 59 15.85 -1.90 9.93
N THR A 60 15.14 -1.73 11.03
CA THR A 60 14.00 -2.58 11.36
C THR A 60 12.77 -2.09 10.61
N ILE A 61 12.06 -3.01 9.97
CA ILE A 61 10.84 -2.67 9.24
C ILE A 61 9.72 -2.41 10.23
N GLN A 62 9.18 -1.20 10.19
CA GLN A 62 8.11 -0.75 11.09
C GLN A 62 6.74 -0.68 10.41
N GLY A 63 6.70 -0.83 9.12
CA GLY A 63 5.45 -0.84 8.36
C GLY A 63 5.67 -1.25 6.93
N ALA A 64 4.60 -1.67 6.28
CA ALA A 64 4.63 -2.12 4.90
C ALA A 64 3.36 -1.72 4.18
N LEU A 65 3.49 -1.45 2.89
CA LEU A 65 2.41 -1.06 2.01
C LEU A 65 2.61 -1.72 0.66
N VAL A 66 1.53 -2.16 0.06
CA VAL A 66 1.54 -2.66 -1.32
C VAL A 66 0.70 -1.73 -2.18
N VAL A 67 1.25 -1.32 -3.31
CA VAL A 67 0.58 -0.43 -4.26
C VAL A 67 0.49 -1.09 -5.62
N SER A 68 -0.67 -0.95 -6.27
CA SER A 68 -0.86 -1.31 -7.66
C SER A 68 -0.97 -0.03 -8.49
N TYR A 69 -0.63 -0.13 -9.78
CA TYR A 69 -0.73 1.02 -10.68
C TYR A 69 -1.64 0.65 -11.85
N PHE A 70 -2.51 1.58 -12.22
CA PHE A 70 -3.34 1.43 -13.42
C PHE A 70 -3.62 2.81 -14.02
N ASN A 71 -4.01 2.81 -15.29
CA ASN A 71 -4.25 4.05 -16.01
C ASN A 71 -5.73 4.25 -16.29
N ARG A 72 -6.18 5.48 -16.06
CA ARG A 72 -7.42 6.01 -16.62
C ARG A 72 -7.04 6.96 -17.76
N PRO A 73 -7.99 7.40 -18.59
CA PRO A 73 -7.64 8.26 -19.73
C PRO A 73 -6.80 9.49 -19.37
N SER A 74 -7.06 10.12 -18.23
CA SER A 74 -6.38 11.37 -17.86
C SER A 74 -5.45 11.24 -16.66
N GLU A 75 -5.29 10.04 -16.10
CA GLU A 75 -4.47 9.89 -14.89
C GLU A 75 -3.87 8.51 -14.78
N ARG A 76 -2.69 8.45 -14.15
CA ARG A 76 -2.11 7.18 -13.71
C ARG A 76 -2.31 7.06 -12.21
N VAL A 77 -2.99 6.01 -11.80
CA VAL A 77 -3.40 5.81 -10.41
C VAL A 77 -2.42 4.92 -9.68
N GLY A 78 -1.95 5.36 -8.52
CA GLY A 78 -1.33 4.48 -7.53
C GLY A 78 -2.41 4.10 -6.52
N PHE A 79 -2.72 2.82 -6.42
CA PHE A 79 -3.79 2.30 -5.57
C PHE A 79 -3.20 1.53 -4.40
N VAL A 80 -3.54 1.92 -3.17
CA VAL A 80 -3.11 1.22 -1.97
C VAL A 80 -3.91 -0.07 -1.84
N VAL A 81 -3.23 -1.20 -2.04
CA VAL A 81 -3.83 -2.53 -1.92
C VAL A 81 -3.92 -2.96 -0.46
N ALA A 82 -2.84 -2.74 0.28
CA ALA A 82 -2.76 -3.09 1.70
C ALA A 82 -1.75 -2.18 2.37
N ILE A 83 -2.02 -1.79 3.60
CA ILE A 83 -1.13 -0.95 4.39
C ILE A 83 -1.22 -1.36 5.86
N GLY A 84 -0.08 -1.56 6.49
CA GLY A 84 -0.02 -1.93 7.89
C GLY A 84 1.20 -1.36 8.59
N GLY A 85 1.14 -1.30 9.91
CA GLY A 85 2.23 -0.78 10.72
C GLY A 85 2.28 0.74 10.72
N LYS A 86 3.48 1.30 10.88
CA LYS A 86 3.70 2.73 11.11
C LYS A 86 4.00 3.53 9.85
N LEU A 87 3.55 3.10 8.69
CA LEU A 87 3.91 3.75 7.42
C LEU A 87 3.28 5.13 7.27
N VAL A 88 2.08 5.34 7.79
CA VAL A 88 1.38 6.64 7.68
C VAL A 88 1.31 7.36 9.04
N SER A 89 2.37 7.27 9.82
CA SER A 89 2.38 7.80 11.18
C SER A 89 2.60 9.31 11.26
N ASN A 90 3.11 9.94 10.20
CA ASN A 90 3.37 11.39 10.20
C ASN A 90 3.50 11.94 8.77
N ARG A 91 3.63 13.27 8.68
CA ARG A 91 3.73 13.96 7.38
C ARG A 91 4.98 13.56 6.60
N SER A 92 6.07 13.29 7.30
CA SER A 92 7.34 12.93 6.64
C SER A 92 7.21 11.59 5.92
N THR A 93 6.66 10.56 6.58
CA THR A 93 6.47 9.26 5.94
C THR A 93 5.48 9.36 4.78
N TRP A 94 4.42 10.14 4.95
CA TRP A 94 3.43 10.33 3.89
C TRP A 94 4.04 11.02 2.68
N ALA A 95 4.85 12.07 2.89
CA ALA A 95 5.51 12.78 1.80
C ALA A 95 6.48 11.88 1.04
N GLN A 96 7.24 11.05 1.75
CA GLN A 96 8.14 10.09 1.12
C GLN A 96 7.36 9.08 0.27
N PHE A 97 6.24 8.60 0.80
CA PHE A 97 5.37 7.68 0.06
C PHE A 97 4.84 8.32 -1.22
N GLU A 98 4.32 9.54 -1.15
CA GLU A 98 3.84 10.24 -2.34
C GLU A 98 4.95 10.43 -3.38
N ASP A 99 6.16 10.74 -2.93
CA ASP A 99 7.30 10.89 -3.84
C ASP A 99 7.63 9.59 -4.58
N ILE A 100 7.51 8.46 -3.91
CA ILE A 100 7.71 7.15 -4.55
C ILE A 100 6.65 6.93 -5.63
N LEU A 101 5.40 7.25 -5.35
CA LEU A 101 4.33 7.13 -6.34
C LEU A 101 4.60 8.01 -7.55
N ARG A 102 5.00 9.25 -7.33
CA ARG A 102 5.33 10.18 -8.42
C ARG A 102 6.51 9.67 -9.24
N SER A 103 7.52 9.09 -8.59
CA SER A 103 8.68 8.55 -9.31
C SER A 103 8.30 7.38 -10.21
N ASN A 104 7.19 6.71 -9.93
CA ASN A 104 6.64 5.64 -10.78
C ASN A 104 5.59 6.18 -11.77
N GLY A 105 5.48 7.50 -11.89
CA GLY A 105 4.61 8.14 -12.86
C GLY A 105 3.17 8.37 -12.40
N ALA A 106 2.85 8.07 -11.15
CA ALA A 106 1.48 8.27 -10.65
C ALA A 106 1.13 9.75 -10.58
N THR A 107 -0.08 10.08 -11.01
CA THR A 107 -0.65 11.42 -10.93
C THR A 107 -1.83 11.50 -9.97
N TYR A 108 -2.29 10.36 -9.47
CA TYR A 108 -3.42 10.27 -8.58
C TYR A 108 -3.24 9.12 -7.59
N LEU A 109 -3.65 9.34 -6.35
CA LEU A 109 -3.56 8.34 -5.29
C LEU A 109 -4.97 7.90 -4.89
N GLU A 110 -5.20 6.60 -4.89
CA GLU A 110 -6.44 6.00 -4.43
C GLU A 110 -6.17 4.90 -3.43
N GLY A 111 -7.18 4.59 -2.64
CA GLY A 111 -7.13 3.44 -1.75
C GLY A 111 -8.52 3.11 -1.26
N ALA A 112 -8.71 1.87 -0.86
CA ALA A 112 -9.92 1.40 -0.22
C ALA A 112 -9.57 1.01 1.21
N GLY A 113 -10.40 1.40 2.17
CA GLY A 113 -10.09 1.11 3.56
C GLY A 113 -11.31 1.25 4.45
N ARG A 114 -11.20 0.74 5.66
CA ARG A 114 -12.23 0.92 6.68
C ARG A 114 -12.26 2.38 7.13
N GLU A 115 -13.34 2.76 7.80
CA GLU A 115 -13.57 4.16 8.22
C GLU A 115 -12.38 4.80 8.96
N SER A 116 -11.73 4.06 9.85
CA SER A 116 -10.61 4.60 10.62
C SER A 116 -9.41 4.96 9.73
N ILE A 117 -9.16 4.17 8.69
CA ILE A 117 -8.08 4.43 7.72
C ILE A 117 -8.46 5.62 6.84
N VAL A 118 -9.70 5.67 6.37
CA VAL A 118 -10.19 6.78 5.55
C VAL A 118 -10.06 8.10 6.33
N LYS A 119 -10.41 8.08 7.60
CA LYS A 119 -10.28 9.24 8.47
C LYS A 119 -8.83 9.67 8.65
N LEU A 120 -7.92 8.70 8.81
CA LEU A 120 -6.48 8.98 8.91
C LEU A 120 -5.96 9.61 7.61
N TRP A 121 -6.31 9.03 6.47
CA TRP A 121 -5.87 9.53 5.17
C TRP A 121 -6.39 10.93 4.87
N SER A 122 -7.54 11.31 5.43
CA SER A 122 -8.10 12.66 5.22
C SER A 122 -7.17 13.76 5.76
N ARG A 123 -6.33 13.45 6.74
CA ARG A 123 -5.33 14.38 7.27
C ARG A 123 -4.28 14.76 6.24
N TYR A 124 -4.10 13.94 5.21
CA TYR A 124 -3.11 14.13 4.17
C TYR A 124 -3.72 14.48 2.82
N GLY A 125 -4.99 14.91 2.85
CA GLY A 125 -5.66 15.42 1.67
C GLY A 125 -6.48 14.43 0.88
N MET A 126 -6.57 13.18 1.31
CA MET A 126 -7.44 12.20 0.65
C MET A 126 -8.88 12.44 1.06
N ARG A 127 -9.80 12.25 0.11
CA ARG A 127 -11.23 12.42 0.34
C ARG A 127 -11.98 11.20 -0.17
N GLN A 128 -13.08 10.89 0.48
CA GLN A 128 -13.96 9.83 -0.01
C GLN A 128 -14.44 10.21 -1.41
N LYS A 129 -14.32 9.26 -2.33
CA LYS A 129 -14.59 9.49 -3.74
C LYS A 129 -15.97 8.98 -4.14
N TYR A 130 -16.24 7.71 -3.87
CA TYR A 130 -17.52 7.06 -4.16
C TYR A 130 -17.55 5.71 -3.46
N ILE A 131 -18.72 5.08 -3.50
CA ILE A 131 -18.90 3.76 -2.88
C ILE A 131 -18.89 2.70 -3.98
N ILE A 132 -18.12 1.65 -3.77
CA ILE A 132 -18.02 0.51 -4.69
C ILE A 132 -18.95 -0.58 -4.18
N THR A 133 -19.76 -1.13 -5.06
CA THR A 133 -20.60 -2.27 -4.75
C THR A 133 -20.14 -3.49 -5.55
N GLY A 134 -20.34 -4.66 -4.98
CA GLY A 134 -19.92 -5.90 -5.63
C GLY A 134 -20.92 -7.01 -5.44
N LYS A 135 -20.88 -7.97 -6.37
CA LYS A 135 -21.72 -9.16 -6.31
C LYS A 135 -20.98 -10.32 -6.97
N SER A 136 -20.94 -11.48 -6.30
CA SER A 136 -20.39 -12.67 -6.94
C SER A 136 -21.30 -13.10 -8.09
N LEU A 137 -20.67 -13.44 -9.21
CA LEU A 137 -21.36 -14.02 -10.37
C LEU A 137 -21.17 -15.54 -10.46
N CYS A 138 -20.47 -16.12 -9.50
CA CYS A 138 -20.35 -17.57 -9.38
C CYS A 138 -21.70 -18.18 -8.96
N LEU A 139 -22.08 -19.30 -9.57
CA LEU A 139 -23.32 -20.00 -9.25
C LEU A 139 -23.13 -20.97 -8.11
#